data_2bded626402aa77845e7fd0254d5360a
#
_entry.id   2bded626402aa77845e7fd0254d5360a
#
_cell.length_a   1.000
_cell.length_b   1.000
_cell.length_c   1.000
_cell.angle_alpha   90.00
_cell.angle_beta   90.00
_cell.angle_gamma   90.00
#
_symmetry.space_group_name_H-M   'P 1'
#
loop_
_entity.id
_entity.type
_entity.pdbx_description
1 polymer ?
#
loop_
_entity_poly.entity_id
_entity_poly.type
_entity_poly.pdbx_seq_one_letter_code
_entity_poly.pdbx_strand_id
1 'polypeptide(L)'
;MPDIGVLYIVSTPIGNLEDITLRALRILKDSSLIAAEDTRQTKKLLNHYKIHTPQMSYFEHNRFKRIPQIINHLNSGKDIAVVTDAGTPGISDPAYKLIRAVIEAGCRVEAIPGASASITALSASGLPSDRFIFEGFLTSKKGRKAKLERLRTIEATIIFFESPKRINKTLNDILEYFGDRPAVIARELTKIHEEMIRGKVSDLLSYFTEKTPRGEFVIMIGKDDPNVFF
;
A
#
# COMPACT_ATOMS: atom_id res chain seq x y z
N MET A 1 8.14 12.93 34.54
CA MET A 1 7.74 13.55 33.26
C MET A 1 6.41 12.95 32.89
N PRO A 2 5.44 13.68 32.36
CA PRO A 2 4.22 13.04 31.88
C PRO A 2 4.61 11.98 30.83
N ASP A 3 3.97 10.81 30.88
CA ASP A 3 4.19 9.77 29.87
C ASP A 3 3.83 10.33 28.50
N ILE A 4 4.80 10.30 27.57
CA ILE A 4 4.58 10.72 26.18
C ILE A 4 3.71 9.66 25.49
N GLY A 5 2.66 10.07 24.79
CA GLY A 5 1.79 9.16 24.04
C GLY A 5 2.50 8.51 22.86
N VAL A 6 1.89 7.46 22.33
CA VAL A 6 2.39 6.64 21.23
C VAL A 6 1.65 6.97 19.94
N LEU A 7 2.37 7.10 18.82
CA LEU A 7 1.79 7.06 17.48
C LEU A 7 1.74 5.62 16.99
N TYR A 8 0.54 5.06 16.84
CA TYR A 8 0.32 3.73 16.28
C TYR A 8 0.10 3.81 14.77
N ILE A 9 0.91 3.10 14.00
CA ILE A 9 0.74 2.93 12.56
C ILE A 9 -0.15 1.72 12.35
N VAL A 10 -1.43 1.92 12.06
CA VAL A 10 -2.43 0.86 12.04
C VAL A 10 -2.79 0.48 10.60
N SER A 11 -2.43 -0.73 10.20
CA SER A 11 -2.82 -1.28 8.90
C SER A 11 -4.33 -1.53 8.86
N THR A 12 -4.97 -1.14 7.77
CA THR A 12 -6.40 -1.32 7.51
C THR A 12 -6.64 -2.33 6.38
N PRO A 13 -7.83 -2.92 6.29
CA PRO A 13 -8.18 -3.85 5.21
C PRO A 13 -7.99 -3.25 3.82
N ILE A 14 -7.60 -4.09 2.86
CA ILE A 14 -7.41 -3.71 1.45
C ILE A 14 -8.63 -4.03 0.56
N GLY A 15 -9.68 -4.62 1.14
CA GLY A 15 -10.91 -4.97 0.41
C GLY A 15 -11.92 -5.72 1.26
N ASN A 16 -11.47 -6.61 2.13
CA ASN A 16 -12.32 -7.39 3.04
C ASN A 16 -12.13 -6.90 4.49
N LEU A 17 -13.19 -6.48 5.13
CA LEU A 17 -13.14 -5.95 6.51
C LEU A 17 -12.62 -6.99 7.52
N GLU A 18 -12.77 -8.29 7.26
CA GLU A 18 -12.27 -9.36 8.13
C GLU A 18 -10.74 -9.45 8.19
N ASP A 19 -10.02 -8.81 7.26
CA ASP A 19 -8.55 -8.78 7.24
C ASP A 19 -7.95 -7.85 8.30
N ILE A 20 -8.76 -7.18 9.11
CA ILE A 20 -8.27 -6.37 10.22
C ILE A 20 -7.87 -7.25 11.41
N THR A 21 -6.75 -6.92 12.04
CA THR A 21 -6.31 -7.70 13.21
C THR A 21 -7.05 -7.28 14.49
N LEU A 22 -7.21 -8.21 15.42
CA LEU A 22 -7.79 -7.93 16.75
C LEU A 22 -7.01 -6.83 17.48
N ARG A 23 -5.67 -6.79 17.32
CA ARG A 23 -4.84 -5.73 17.92
C ARG A 23 -5.12 -4.38 17.27
N ALA A 24 -5.31 -4.31 15.95
CA ALA A 24 -5.68 -3.08 15.27
C ALA A 24 -7.02 -2.54 15.78
N LEU A 25 -8.04 -3.39 15.91
CA LEU A 25 -9.34 -2.99 16.46
C LEU A 25 -9.22 -2.43 17.88
N ARG A 26 -8.45 -3.11 18.75
CA ARG A 26 -8.20 -2.65 20.11
C ARG A 26 -7.51 -1.29 20.12
N ILE A 27 -6.43 -1.11 19.36
CA ILE A 27 -5.69 0.16 19.29
C ILE A 27 -6.56 1.28 18.74
N LEU A 28 -7.36 1.04 17.69
CA LEU A 28 -8.29 2.04 17.14
C LEU A 28 -9.34 2.47 18.18
N LYS A 29 -9.78 1.55 19.04
CA LYS A 29 -10.75 1.83 20.11
C LYS A 29 -10.12 2.60 21.27
N ASP A 30 -8.90 2.23 21.68
CA ASP A 30 -8.23 2.75 22.87
C ASP A 30 -7.51 4.10 22.61
N SER A 31 -7.17 4.40 21.35
CA SER A 31 -6.55 5.68 20.97
C SER A 31 -7.47 6.87 21.27
N SER A 32 -6.86 8.00 21.64
CA SER A 32 -7.60 9.25 21.87
C SER A 32 -8.08 9.92 20.58
N LEU A 33 -7.40 9.64 19.47
CA LEU A 33 -7.67 10.23 18.16
C LEU A 33 -7.17 9.31 17.05
N ILE A 34 -7.91 9.28 15.94
CA ILE A 34 -7.47 8.60 14.70
C ILE A 34 -7.17 9.66 13.64
N ALA A 35 -5.91 9.70 13.18
CA ALA A 35 -5.49 10.47 12.02
C ALA A 35 -5.73 9.64 10.75
N ALA A 36 -6.70 10.04 9.93
CA ALA A 36 -7.17 9.28 8.77
C ALA A 36 -6.92 10.03 7.46
N GLU A 37 -6.51 9.32 6.42
CA GLU A 37 -6.32 9.89 5.08
C GLU A 37 -7.66 10.42 4.52
N ASP A 38 -8.67 9.58 4.42
CA ASP A 38 -10.07 9.98 4.20
C ASP A 38 -10.95 9.52 5.38
N THR A 39 -11.40 10.47 6.20
CA THR A 39 -12.27 10.20 7.35
C THR A 39 -13.59 9.53 6.98
N ARG A 40 -14.06 9.69 5.74
CA ARG A 40 -15.31 9.07 5.25
C ARG A 40 -15.11 7.57 5.02
N GLN A 41 -13.96 7.18 4.46
CA GLN A 41 -13.62 5.76 4.28
C GLN A 41 -13.35 5.10 5.63
N THR A 42 -12.51 5.71 6.45
CA THR A 42 -12.23 5.23 7.82
C THR A 42 -13.51 5.09 8.64
N LYS A 43 -14.47 6.00 8.50
CA LYS A 43 -15.76 5.93 9.20
C LYS A 43 -16.56 4.65 8.88
N LYS A 44 -16.46 4.12 7.65
CA LYS A 44 -17.13 2.85 7.29
C LYS A 44 -16.57 1.69 8.11
N LEU A 45 -15.23 1.61 8.22
CA LEU A 45 -14.54 0.61 9.03
C LEU A 45 -14.93 0.74 10.51
N LEU A 46 -14.83 1.95 11.06
CA LEU A 46 -15.13 2.20 12.47
C LEU A 46 -16.58 1.89 12.82
N ASN A 47 -17.54 2.27 11.96
CA ASN A 47 -18.95 1.96 12.16
C ASN A 47 -19.21 0.44 12.15
N HIS A 48 -18.58 -0.30 11.24
CA HIS A 48 -18.72 -1.75 11.16
C HIS A 48 -18.31 -2.43 12.48
N TYR A 49 -17.20 -1.98 13.07
CA TYR A 49 -16.68 -2.51 14.33
C TYR A 49 -17.15 -1.76 15.59
N LYS A 50 -18.14 -0.84 15.46
CA LYS A 50 -18.71 -0.06 16.55
C LYS A 50 -17.64 0.69 17.38
N ILE A 51 -16.66 1.29 16.67
CA ILE A 51 -15.61 2.12 17.26
C ILE A 51 -16.02 3.59 17.12
N HIS A 52 -15.96 4.33 18.23
CA HIS A 52 -16.43 5.72 18.31
C HIS A 52 -15.31 6.74 18.52
N THR A 53 -14.06 6.31 18.35
CA THR A 53 -12.88 7.18 18.51
C THR A 53 -12.95 8.36 17.55
N PRO A 54 -12.71 9.60 18.04
CA PRO A 54 -12.70 10.79 17.20
C PRO A 54 -11.71 10.68 16.04
N GLN A 55 -12.05 11.30 14.89
CA GLN A 55 -11.20 11.30 13.72
C GLN A 55 -10.71 12.69 13.37
N MET A 56 -9.48 12.77 12.85
CA MET A 56 -8.89 13.94 12.23
C MET A 56 -8.42 13.60 10.82
N SER A 57 -8.75 14.42 9.83
CA SER A 57 -8.20 14.22 8.49
C SER A 57 -6.71 14.55 8.46
N TYR A 58 -5.90 13.64 7.89
CA TYR A 58 -4.47 13.81 7.66
C TYR A 58 -4.11 13.34 6.25
N PHE A 59 -3.83 14.25 5.34
CA PHE A 59 -3.46 13.97 3.95
C PHE A 59 -2.41 14.98 3.45
N GLU A 60 -1.86 14.77 2.26
CA GLU A 60 -0.70 15.51 1.75
C GLU A 60 -0.83 17.05 1.86
N HIS A 61 -2.00 17.61 1.52
CA HIS A 61 -2.18 19.06 1.49
C HIS A 61 -2.39 19.72 2.86
N ASN A 62 -2.82 18.95 3.89
CA ASN A 62 -3.06 19.53 5.23
C ASN A 62 -1.96 19.20 6.25
N ARG A 63 -0.94 18.41 5.88
CA ARG A 63 0.10 17.87 6.77
C ARG A 63 0.82 18.95 7.60
N PHE A 64 1.14 20.09 7.00
CA PHE A 64 1.85 21.19 7.69
C PHE A 64 1.06 21.73 8.90
N LYS A 65 -0.28 21.73 8.81
CA LYS A 65 -1.15 22.11 9.91
C LYS A 65 -1.34 20.96 10.92
N ARG A 66 -1.44 19.72 10.43
CA ARG A 66 -1.81 18.55 11.24
C ARG A 66 -0.66 17.95 12.02
N ILE A 67 0.55 17.93 11.48
CA ILE A 67 1.73 17.38 12.18
C ILE A 67 1.95 18.05 13.54
N PRO A 68 2.00 19.39 13.68
CA PRO A 68 2.16 20.02 14.99
C PRO A 68 1.02 19.69 15.96
N GLN A 69 -0.21 19.57 15.47
CA GLN A 69 -1.36 19.22 16.31
C GLN A 69 -1.24 17.80 16.86
N ILE A 70 -0.81 16.85 16.03
CA ILE A 70 -0.59 15.46 16.43
C ILE A 70 0.55 15.36 17.43
N ILE A 71 1.67 16.03 17.21
CA ILE A 71 2.81 16.05 18.13
C ILE A 71 2.40 16.65 19.49
N ASN A 72 1.61 17.73 19.51
CA ASN A 72 1.11 18.31 20.77
C ASN A 72 0.20 17.34 21.53
N HIS A 73 -0.62 16.53 20.83
CA HIS A 73 -1.43 15.48 21.45
C HIS A 73 -0.55 14.41 22.10
N LEU A 74 0.45 13.91 21.37
CA LEU A 74 1.40 12.91 21.88
C LEU A 74 2.17 13.43 23.09
N ASN A 75 2.66 14.67 23.04
CA ASN A 75 3.35 15.31 24.17
C ASN A 75 2.46 15.51 25.40
N SER A 76 1.13 15.51 25.24
CA SER A 76 0.17 15.54 26.34
C SER A 76 -0.18 14.16 26.89
N GLY A 77 0.56 13.11 26.53
CA GLY A 77 0.34 11.72 26.98
C GLY A 77 -0.80 10.99 26.29
N LYS A 78 -1.29 11.48 25.15
CA LYS A 78 -2.43 10.91 24.44
C LYS A 78 -1.97 10.10 23.24
N ASP A 79 -2.38 8.84 23.18
CA ASP A 79 -2.11 7.96 22.05
C ASP A 79 -2.93 8.33 20.81
N ILE A 80 -2.31 8.22 19.66
CA ILE A 80 -2.93 8.48 18.35
C ILE A 80 -2.71 7.28 17.43
N ALA A 81 -3.75 6.84 16.74
CA ALA A 81 -3.64 5.92 15.62
C ALA A 81 -3.61 6.69 14.29
N VAL A 82 -2.70 6.33 13.37
CA VAL A 82 -2.75 6.78 11.98
C VAL A 82 -3.17 5.63 11.09
N VAL A 83 -4.09 5.90 10.18
CA VAL A 83 -4.63 4.96 9.18
C VAL A 83 -4.61 5.57 7.79
N THR A 84 -4.49 4.75 6.77
CA THR A 84 -4.69 5.09 5.36
C THR A 84 -6.02 4.49 4.87
N ASP A 85 -6.44 4.82 3.68
CA ASP A 85 -7.70 4.32 3.10
C ASP A 85 -7.70 2.79 2.93
N ALA A 86 -6.53 2.20 2.65
CA ALA A 86 -6.35 0.76 2.52
C ALA A 86 -4.89 0.35 2.74
N GLY A 87 -4.65 -0.70 3.51
CA GLY A 87 -3.31 -1.26 3.73
C GLY A 87 -2.52 -0.57 4.83
N THR A 88 -1.20 -0.57 4.72
CA THR A 88 -0.27 -0.12 5.77
C THR A 88 0.15 1.32 5.56
N PRO A 89 -0.12 2.23 6.52
CA PRO A 89 0.30 3.62 6.43
C PRO A 89 1.81 3.79 6.26
N GLY A 90 2.22 4.75 5.43
CA GLY A 90 3.62 4.99 5.09
C GLY A 90 4.10 4.23 3.84
N ILE A 91 3.26 3.36 3.28
CA ILE A 91 3.56 2.60 2.05
C ILE A 91 2.73 3.16 0.90
N SER A 92 3.31 4.02 0.08
CA SER A 92 2.67 4.76 -1.03
C SER A 92 1.62 5.79 -0.61
N ASP A 93 1.68 6.29 0.63
CA ASP A 93 0.79 7.29 1.18
C ASP A 93 1.54 8.41 1.96
N PRO A 94 0.87 9.49 2.38
CA PRO A 94 1.52 10.64 3.03
C PRO A 94 1.97 10.40 4.49
N ALA A 95 1.65 9.27 5.12
CA ALA A 95 1.95 9.02 6.54
C ALA A 95 3.46 9.00 6.85
N TYR A 96 4.31 8.69 5.86
CA TYR A 96 5.77 8.74 6.00
C TYR A 96 6.27 10.05 6.64
N LYS A 97 5.72 11.21 6.19
CA LYS A 97 6.14 12.52 6.70
C LYS A 97 5.71 12.76 8.15
N LEU A 98 4.54 12.25 8.53
CA LEU A 98 4.08 12.28 9.92
C LEU A 98 4.97 11.42 10.81
N ILE A 99 5.21 10.18 10.40
CA ILE A 99 6.04 9.23 11.13
C ILE A 99 7.41 9.84 11.42
N ARG A 100 8.05 10.41 10.38
CA ARG A 100 9.35 11.06 10.51
C ARG A 100 9.33 12.24 11.50
N ALA A 101 8.33 13.12 11.39
CA ALA A 101 8.22 14.27 12.29
C ALA A 101 7.98 13.85 13.74
N VAL A 102 7.20 12.79 13.99
CA VAL A 102 6.95 12.25 15.34
C VAL A 102 8.22 11.65 15.94
N ILE A 103 9.03 10.93 15.13
CA ILE A 103 10.34 10.41 15.55
C ILE A 103 11.31 11.57 15.88
N GLU A 104 11.38 12.59 15.03
CA GLU A 104 12.20 13.78 15.23
C GLU A 104 11.79 14.58 16.51
N ALA A 105 10.51 14.52 16.87
CA ALA A 105 10.00 15.09 18.12
C ALA A 105 10.26 14.22 19.37
N GLY A 106 10.95 13.08 19.25
CA GLY A 106 11.25 12.17 20.35
C GLY A 106 10.06 11.33 20.85
N CYS A 107 8.94 11.33 20.13
CA CYS A 107 7.79 10.52 20.48
C CYS A 107 7.91 9.07 19.98
N ARG A 108 7.30 8.14 20.71
CA ARG A 108 7.29 6.72 20.36
C ARG A 108 6.39 6.46 19.15
N VAL A 109 6.88 5.64 18.23
CA VAL A 109 6.11 5.12 17.08
C VAL A 109 6.05 3.60 17.18
N GLU A 110 4.87 3.02 17.00
CA GLU A 110 4.65 1.57 17.04
C GLU A 110 3.84 1.10 15.84
N ALA A 111 4.35 0.12 15.09
CA ALA A 111 3.66 -0.47 13.96
C ALA A 111 2.74 -1.60 14.40
N ILE A 112 1.51 -1.56 13.94
CA ILE A 112 0.51 -2.62 14.13
C ILE A 112 0.39 -3.39 12.82
N PRO A 113 0.89 -4.63 12.74
CA PRO A 113 0.86 -5.44 11.52
C PRO A 113 -0.55 -5.64 10.98
N GLY A 114 -0.66 -5.78 9.67
CA GLY A 114 -1.93 -6.07 9.02
C GLY A 114 -1.79 -6.18 7.51
N ALA A 115 -2.88 -5.94 6.79
CA ALA A 115 -2.97 -6.13 5.36
C ALA A 115 -1.99 -5.24 4.57
N SER A 116 -1.38 -5.82 3.53
CA SER A 116 -0.52 -5.15 2.58
C SER A 116 -0.71 -5.77 1.20
N ALA A 117 -1.24 -5.02 0.24
CA ALA A 117 -1.54 -5.52 -1.10
C ALA A 117 -0.30 -6.09 -1.81
N SER A 118 0.87 -5.47 -1.66
CA SER A 118 2.12 -5.94 -2.29
C SER A 118 2.58 -7.29 -1.72
N ILE A 119 2.54 -7.46 -0.41
CA ILE A 119 2.96 -8.71 0.25
C ILE A 119 1.92 -9.82 0.02
N THR A 120 0.63 -9.49 0.13
CA THR A 120 -0.46 -10.45 -0.14
C THR A 120 -0.38 -10.96 -1.59
N ALA A 121 -0.19 -10.06 -2.56
CA ALA A 121 -0.01 -10.45 -3.96
C ALA A 121 1.22 -11.35 -4.15
N LEU A 122 2.37 -10.96 -3.60
CA LEU A 122 3.62 -11.70 -3.76
C LEU A 122 3.53 -13.11 -3.17
N SER A 123 2.96 -13.25 -1.96
CA SER A 123 2.84 -14.55 -1.29
C SER A 123 2.01 -15.57 -2.07
N ALA A 124 1.05 -15.12 -2.88
CA ALA A 124 0.18 -15.95 -3.70
C ALA A 124 0.60 -16.01 -5.18
N SER A 125 1.65 -15.28 -5.59
CA SER A 125 2.02 -15.14 -7.00
C SER A 125 2.62 -16.42 -7.60
N GLY A 126 3.46 -17.13 -6.86
CA GLY A 126 4.32 -18.20 -7.38
C GLY A 126 5.65 -17.68 -7.96
N LEU A 127 5.89 -16.37 -7.94
CA LEU A 127 7.18 -15.78 -8.30
C LEU A 127 8.17 -15.89 -7.13
N PRO A 128 9.50 -15.89 -7.39
CA PRO A 128 10.50 -15.85 -6.34
C PRO A 128 10.29 -14.66 -5.39
N SER A 129 10.26 -14.94 -4.09
CA SER A 129 10.01 -13.94 -3.05
C SER A 129 11.20 -13.71 -2.11
N ASP A 130 12.30 -14.42 -2.33
CA ASP A 130 13.56 -14.27 -1.61
C ASP A 130 14.16 -12.87 -1.73
N ARG A 131 13.98 -12.25 -2.90
CA ARG A 131 14.35 -10.86 -3.17
C ARG A 131 13.29 -10.19 -4.03
N PHE A 132 12.73 -9.11 -3.55
CA PHE A 132 11.75 -8.31 -4.29
C PHE A 132 11.94 -6.82 -4.06
N ILE A 133 11.43 -6.02 -4.99
CA ILE A 133 11.41 -4.55 -4.91
C ILE A 133 10.00 -4.05 -5.12
N PHE A 134 9.52 -3.26 -4.19
CA PHE A 134 8.26 -2.53 -4.32
C PHE A 134 8.52 -1.11 -4.81
N GLU A 135 7.97 -0.77 -5.95
CA GLU A 135 8.17 0.52 -6.65
C GLU A 135 6.93 1.44 -6.59
N GLY A 136 5.84 0.96 -6.00
CA GLY A 136 4.59 1.70 -5.96
C GLY A 136 4.04 1.97 -7.36
N PHE A 137 3.49 3.18 -7.58
CA PHE A 137 2.99 3.58 -8.89
C PHE A 137 4.13 4.11 -9.79
N LEU A 138 4.20 3.58 -11.00
CA LEU A 138 5.10 4.15 -12.00
C LEU A 138 4.69 5.57 -12.37
N THR A 139 5.67 6.47 -12.52
CA THR A 139 5.41 7.83 -13.00
C THR A 139 4.78 7.84 -14.39
N SER A 140 3.88 8.79 -14.65
CA SER A 140 3.13 8.80 -15.92
C SER A 140 3.95 9.29 -17.12
N LYS A 141 4.91 10.19 -16.92
CA LYS A 141 5.69 10.85 -17.99
C LYS A 141 7.17 10.99 -17.63
N LYS A 142 7.53 12.04 -16.86
CA LYS A 142 8.94 12.38 -16.57
C LYS A 142 9.63 11.28 -15.78
N GLY A 143 10.78 10.82 -16.29
CA GLY A 143 11.60 9.82 -15.61
C GLY A 143 11.13 8.36 -15.72
N ARG A 144 9.98 8.08 -16.39
CA ARG A 144 9.44 6.72 -16.52
C ARG A 144 10.37 5.77 -17.25
N LYS A 145 10.88 6.19 -18.41
CA LYS A 145 11.84 5.42 -19.20
C LYS A 145 13.11 5.09 -18.42
N ALA A 146 13.77 6.10 -17.86
CA ALA A 146 14.98 5.92 -17.07
C ALA A 146 14.76 5.02 -15.84
N LYS A 147 13.57 5.09 -15.22
CA LYS A 147 13.19 4.20 -14.13
C LYS A 147 13.08 2.75 -14.59
N LEU A 148 12.42 2.48 -15.71
CA LEU A 148 12.28 1.13 -16.26
C LEU A 148 13.63 0.56 -16.70
N GLU A 149 14.47 1.36 -17.37
CA GLU A 149 15.83 0.95 -17.75
C GLU A 149 16.68 0.54 -16.55
N ARG A 150 16.58 1.28 -15.44
CA ARG A 150 17.27 0.92 -14.19
C ARG A 150 16.70 -0.36 -13.56
N LEU A 151 15.39 -0.52 -13.56
CA LEU A 151 14.74 -1.65 -12.92
C LEU A 151 14.98 -2.96 -13.65
N ARG A 152 15.11 -2.94 -14.99
CA ARG A 152 15.33 -4.17 -15.78
C ARG A 152 16.57 -4.96 -15.39
N THR A 153 17.59 -4.28 -14.83
CA THR A 153 18.88 -4.90 -14.46
C THR A 153 18.86 -5.48 -13.04
N ILE A 154 17.75 -5.37 -12.33
CA ILE A 154 17.65 -5.80 -10.94
C ILE A 154 17.24 -7.27 -10.91
N GLU A 155 18.06 -8.10 -10.28
CA GLU A 155 17.81 -9.52 -10.05
C GLU A 155 16.87 -9.72 -8.84
N ALA A 156 15.59 -9.37 -9.03
CA ALA A 156 14.55 -9.50 -8.02
C ALA A 156 13.17 -9.53 -8.68
N THR A 157 12.17 -9.99 -7.96
CA THR A 157 10.76 -9.77 -8.34
C THR A 157 10.41 -8.31 -8.12
N ILE A 158 9.85 -7.64 -9.15
CA ILE A 158 9.51 -6.22 -9.10
C ILE A 158 8.00 -6.06 -9.00
N ILE A 159 7.54 -5.27 -8.03
CA ILE A 159 6.13 -5.09 -7.71
C ILE A 159 5.72 -3.65 -7.96
N PHE A 160 4.63 -3.46 -8.72
CA PHE A 160 4.03 -2.16 -9.00
C PHE A 160 2.55 -2.15 -8.59
N PHE A 161 2.06 -0.99 -8.18
CA PHE A 161 0.64 -0.70 -8.18
C PHE A 161 0.25 -0.03 -9.49
N GLU A 162 -0.94 -0.36 -10.02
CA GLU A 162 -1.40 0.27 -11.25
C GLU A 162 -2.92 0.46 -11.27
N SER A 163 -3.35 1.47 -12.00
CA SER A 163 -4.75 1.79 -12.22
C SER A 163 -5.28 1.15 -13.50
N PRO A 164 -6.62 0.92 -13.60
CA PRO A 164 -7.20 0.29 -14.78
C PRO A 164 -6.97 1.08 -16.08
N LYS A 165 -6.88 2.41 -15.99
CA LYS A 165 -6.63 3.27 -17.16
C LYS A 165 -5.22 3.17 -17.71
N ARG A 166 -4.29 2.60 -16.94
CA ARG A 166 -2.86 2.60 -17.27
C ARG A 166 -2.28 1.21 -17.46
N ILE A 167 -3.01 0.15 -17.10
CA ILE A 167 -2.52 -1.23 -17.08
C ILE A 167 -1.93 -1.64 -18.45
N ASN A 168 -2.65 -1.45 -19.56
CA ASN A 168 -2.19 -1.82 -20.89
C ASN A 168 -0.93 -1.05 -21.29
N LYS A 169 -0.89 0.26 -21.01
CA LYS A 169 0.31 1.05 -21.26
C LYS A 169 1.49 0.53 -20.45
N THR A 170 1.26 0.22 -19.18
CA THR A 170 2.32 -0.25 -18.27
C THR A 170 2.84 -1.61 -18.69
N LEU A 171 1.98 -2.54 -19.14
CA LEU A 171 2.39 -3.84 -19.66
C LEU A 171 3.18 -3.70 -20.98
N ASN A 172 2.76 -2.81 -21.89
CA ASN A 172 3.54 -2.51 -23.11
C ASN A 172 4.94 -1.98 -22.78
N ASP A 173 5.03 -1.00 -21.86
CA ASP A 173 6.32 -0.46 -21.44
C ASP A 173 7.19 -1.55 -20.78
N ILE A 174 6.61 -2.43 -19.96
CA ILE A 174 7.33 -3.54 -19.33
C ILE A 174 7.84 -4.52 -20.41
N LEU A 175 7.00 -4.90 -21.37
CA LEU A 175 7.41 -5.78 -22.48
C LEU A 175 8.57 -5.17 -23.28
N GLU A 176 8.51 -3.87 -23.58
CA GLU A 176 9.57 -3.14 -24.30
C GLU A 176 10.89 -3.11 -23.54
N TYR A 177 10.86 -2.79 -22.25
CA TYR A 177 12.08 -2.55 -21.46
C TYR A 177 12.63 -3.80 -20.76
N PHE A 178 11.77 -4.70 -20.29
CA PHE A 178 12.18 -5.89 -19.52
C PHE A 178 12.21 -7.16 -20.37
N GLY A 179 11.58 -7.14 -21.54
CA GLY A 179 11.31 -8.34 -22.33
C GLY A 179 10.12 -9.13 -21.81
N ASP A 180 9.90 -10.29 -22.39
CA ASP A 180 8.73 -11.13 -22.13
C ASP A 180 8.95 -12.08 -20.93
N ARG A 181 9.11 -11.49 -19.76
CA ARG A 181 9.36 -12.20 -18.49
C ARG A 181 8.08 -12.82 -17.92
N PRO A 182 8.23 -13.82 -17.05
CA PRO A 182 7.13 -14.30 -16.21
C PRO A 182 6.57 -13.17 -15.36
N ALA A 183 5.25 -13.04 -15.34
CA ALA A 183 4.58 -11.98 -14.63
C ALA A 183 3.26 -12.46 -14.01
N VAL A 184 2.83 -11.78 -12.98
CA VAL A 184 1.54 -12.02 -12.33
C VAL A 184 0.83 -10.70 -12.10
N ILE A 185 -0.46 -10.67 -12.38
CA ILE A 185 -1.32 -9.56 -12.04
C ILE A 185 -2.34 -10.03 -11.01
N ALA A 186 -2.28 -9.44 -9.82
CA ALA A 186 -3.33 -9.56 -8.82
C ALA A 186 -4.30 -8.39 -8.98
N ARG A 187 -5.58 -8.70 -9.15
CA ARG A 187 -6.64 -7.74 -9.34
C ARG A 187 -7.66 -7.86 -8.21
N GLU A 188 -8.10 -6.73 -7.65
CA GLU A 188 -9.16 -6.66 -6.65
C GLU A 188 -8.95 -7.63 -5.47
N LEU A 189 -7.69 -7.72 -4.98
CA LEU A 189 -7.33 -8.59 -3.85
C LEU A 189 -8.27 -8.44 -2.67
N THR A 190 -8.67 -9.56 -2.10
CA THR A 190 -9.60 -9.72 -0.97
C THR A 190 -11.05 -9.30 -1.24
N LYS A 191 -11.37 -8.81 -2.46
CA LYS A 191 -12.71 -8.38 -2.87
C LYS A 191 -13.45 -9.49 -3.63
N ILE A 192 -14.75 -9.31 -3.86
CA ILE A 192 -15.61 -10.29 -4.55
C ILE A 192 -15.10 -10.66 -5.96
N HIS A 193 -14.40 -9.73 -6.62
CA HIS A 193 -13.86 -9.94 -7.96
C HIS A 193 -12.35 -10.15 -7.95
N GLU A 194 -11.82 -10.75 -6.88
CA GLU A 194 -10.41 -11.12 -6.80
C GLU A 194 -10.01 -12.03 -7.95
N GLU A 195 -8.91 -11.71 -8.60
CA GLU A 195 -8.36 -12.48 -9.70
C GLU A 195 -6.84 -12.45 -9.67
N MET A 196 -6.22 -13.62 -9.87
CA MET A 196 -4.77 -13.77 -9.96
C MET A 196 -4.41 -14.37 -11.32
N ILE A 197 -3.89 -13.54 -12.22
CA ILE A 197 -3.58 -13.92 -13.61
C ILE A 197 -2.07 -14.10 -13.73
N ARG A 198 -1.64 -15.28 -14.21
CA ARG A 198 -0.24 -15.67 -14.36
C ARG A 198 0.06 -15.94 -15.82
N GLY A 199 1.29 -15.66 -16.27
CA GLY A 199 1.75 -15.91 -17.61
C GLY A 199 2.96 -15.03 -17.93
N LYS A 200 3.32 -14.95 -19.21
CA LYS A 200 4.29 -13.97 -19.67
C LYS A 200 3.67 -12.59 -19.79
N VAL A 201 4.48 -11.54 -19.83
CA VAL A 201 4.00 -10.16 -19.99
C VAL A 201 3.12 -10.01 -21.24
N SER A 202 3.49 -10.67 -22.35
CA SER A 202 2.73 -10.69 -23.61
C SER A 202 1.32 -11.30 -23.44
N ASP A 203 1.20 -12.41 -22.69
CA ASP A 203 -0.08 -13.07 -22.44
C ASP A 203 -1.00 -12.15 -21.62
N LEU A 204 -0.45 -11.52 -20.57
CA LEU A 204 -1.18 -10.58 -19.73
C LEU A 204 -1.62 -9.34 -20.50
N LEU A 205 -0.78 -8.83 -21.40
CA LEU A 205 -1.12 -7.72 -22.27
C LEU A 205 -2.29 -8.08 -23.19
N SER A 206 -2.25 -9.27 -23.82
CA SER A 206 -3.34 -9.77 -24.67
C SER A 206 -4.64 -9.87 -23.88
N TYR A 207 -4.60 -10.47 -22.70
CA TYR A 207 -5.76 -10.60 -21.80
C TYR A 207 -6.44 -9.25 -21.50
N PHE A 208 -5.67 -8.21 -21.16
CA PHE A 208 -6.22 -6.89 -20.85
C PHE A 208 -6.54 -6.03 -22.07
N THR A 209 -6.09 -6.41 -23.26
CA THR A 209 -6.49 -5.77 -24.51
C THR A 209 -7.91 -6.22 -24.94
N GLU A 210 -8.24 -7.48 -24.70
CA GLU A 210 -9.57 -8.04 -25.01
C GLU A 210 -10.64 -7.66 -23.99
N LYS A 211 -10.27 -7.32 -22.77
CA LYS A 211 -11.19 -6.98 -21.67
C LYS A 211 -11.01 -5.54 -21.23
N THR A 212 -12.09 -4.84 -20.87
CA THR A 212 -11.99 -3.52 -20.24
C THR A 212 -11.47 -3.66 -18.82
N PRO A 213 -10.25 -3.18 -18.50
CA PRO A 213 -9.70 -3.31 -17.15
C PRO A 213 -10.51 -2.51 -16.13
N ARG A 214 -10.82 -3.12 -14.98
CA ARG A 214 -11.52 -2.48 -13.86
C ARG A 214 -10.91 -2.93 -12.54
N GLY A 215 -10.98 -2.04 -11.54
CA GLY A 215 -10.51 -2.33 -10.20
C GLY A 215 -9.06 -1.88 -9.95
N GLU A 216 -8.44 -2.42 -8.92
CA GLU A 216 -7.09 -2.11 -8.48
C GLU A 216 -6.15 -3.25 -8.82
N PHE A 217 -4.93 -2.93 -9.23
CA PHE A 217 -3.98 -3.90 -9.73
C PHE A 217 -2.66 -3.86 -8.98
N VAL A 218 -2.14 -5.04 -8.65
CA VAL A 218 -0.75 -5.27 -8.30
C VAL A 218 -0.10 -6.05 -9.42
N ILE A 219 0.88 -5.46 -10.09
CA ILE A 219 1.67 -6.09 -11.15
C ILE A 219 2.97 -6.60 -10.53
N MET A 220 3.30 -7.85 -10.76
CA MET A 220 4.56 -8.45 -10.33
C MET A 220 5.29 -9.04 -11.53
N ILE A 221 6.56 -8.66 -11.67
CA ILE A 221 7.42 -9.14 -12.77
C ILE A 221 8.53 -9.97 -12.16
N GLY A 222 8.65 -11.21 -12.60
CA GLY A 222 9.72 -12.11 -12.19
C GLY A 222 11.10 -11.59 -12.59
N LYS A 223 12.13 -12.05 -11.88
CA LYS A 223 13.52 -11.80 -12.31
C LYS A 223 13.80 -12.45 -13.67
N ASP A 224 14.83 -11.97 -14.34
CA ASP A 224 15.31 -12.55 -15.60
C ASP A 224 16.12 -13.81 -15.31
N ASP A 225 15.43 -14.93 -15.15
CA ASP A 225 16.00 -16.21 -14.78
C ASP A 225 15.23 -17.33 -15.50
N PRO A 226 15.90 -18.20 -16.26
CA PRO A 226 15.27 -19.28 -17.03
C PRO A 226 14.55 -20.33 -16.15
N ASN A 227 14.82 -20.36 -14.86
CA ASN A 227 14.13 -21.23 -13.91
C ASN A 227 12.84 -20.61 -13.34
N VAL A 228 12.52 -19.36 -13.70
CA VAL A 228 11.27 -18.69 -13.34
C VAL A 228 10.36 -18.72 -14.57
N PHE A 229 9.28 -19.49 -14.48
CA PHE A 229 8.34 -19.70 -15.59
C PHE A 229 6.91 -19.95 -15.09
N PHE A 230 5.95 -19.76 -15.95
CA PHE A 230 4.54 -20.20 -15.83
C PHE A 230 4.16 -20.96 -17.06
#